data_275268a7bd2f1be332fb936610c55353
#
_entry.id   275268a7bd2f1be332fb936610c55353
#
_cell.length_a   1.000
_cell.length_b   1.000
_cell.length_c   1.000
_cell.angle_alpha   90.00
_cell.angle_beta   90.00
_cell.angle_gamma   90.00
#
_symmetry.space_group_name_H-M   'P 1'
#
loop_
_entity.id
_entity.type
_entity.pdbx_description
1 polymer ?
#
loop_
_entity_poly.entity_id
_entity_poly.type
_entity_poly.pdbx_seq_one_letter_code
_entity_poly.pdbx_strand_id
1 'polypeptide(L)'
;MHPYRTHTCNGINESEVGQQARISGWIHRVRDHGGVVFIDLRDHYGITQVVVDPERDFYEDVHHWRLESTVCFTGEIVRRDEETANANLATGKVELMADEMQILNRAETLPFPVADAPDYPEATRLRYRFLDLRRGQLHENIVLRSKITNSIRQRMIGLDFNEVQTPILTASSPEGARDFLVPSRLHPHKFYALPQAPQIFKQLLMVAGFDKYFQIAPCFRDEDSRADRSPGEFYQLDLEMSFCTQDDVFEVVESVMSGLFEEFADAGTKISTLPFERIPYRQAMLDFGCDKPDLRNPLRIIDVTEIFADTEFKAFTNVVKKGGVVRAMKVKGIVDQSRKFFDDMIEFAQSVGSKGLGYIGWKDEEVRSPIAKFLNREQLDALKAAADIESSDVLFFIADKEKQACEIGAAVRNELGVRLELLEPNAYRFCWIVDYPMFERDETTGKIEFSHNPFSMPQGEMEALETKDPLDILAWQYDIVCNGYELSSGAIRNHRPDIMYKAFEL
;
A
#
# COMPACT_ATOMS: atom_id res chain seq x y z
N MET A 1 -11.60 0.37 46.35
CA MET A 1 -11.46 0.94 44.99
C MET A 1 -10.02 0.78 44.53
N HIS A 2 -9.79 0.48 43.26
CA HIS A 2 -8.41 0.37 42.72
C HIS A 2 -7.69 1.73 42.86
N PRO A 3 -6.39 1.80 43.25
CA PRO A 3 -5.72 3.06 43.58
C PRO A 3 -5.62 4.06 42.39
N TYR A 4 -5.60 3.57 41.13
CA TYR A 4 -5.47 4.45 39.97
C TYR A 4 -6.74 4.57 39.13
N ARG A 5 -7.52 3.50 38.91
CA ARG A 5 -8.76 3.58 38.13
C ARG A 5 -9.68 2.39 38.36
N THR A 6 -10.98 2.66 38.30
CA THR A 6 -12.04 1.64 38.23
C THR A 6 -12.57 1.50 36.83
N HIS A 7 -12.56 2.59 36.04
CA HIS A 7 -13.06 2.69 34.68
C HIS A 7 -12.01 3.34 33.76
N THR A 8 -12.05 3.02 32.48
CA THR A 8 -11.31 3.75 31.44
C THR A 8 -12.07 5.02 31.04
N CYS A 9 -11.37 5.96 30.38
CA CYS A 9 -12.02 7.20 29.93
C CYS A 9 -13.12 6.98 28.88
N ASN A 10 -13.18 5.83 28.25
CA ASN A 10 -14.26 5.47 27.32
C ASN A 10 -15.20 4.40 27.90
N GLY A 11 -15.01 4.00 29.16
CA GLY A 11 -15.71 2.91 29.78
C GLY A 11 -16.92 3.33 30.63
N ILE A 12 -17.08 4.63 30.97
CA ILE A 12 -18.25 5.13 31.66
C ILE A 12 -19.42 5.36 30.69
N ASN A 13 -20.62 5.04 31.13
CA ASN A 13 -21.82 5.12 30.29
C ASN A 13 -23.07 5.44 31.09
N GLU A 14 -24.22 5.62 30.42
CA GLU A 14 -25.50 6.02 31.02
C GLU A 14 -26.05 5.02 32.06
N SER A 15 -25.67 3.73 32.01
CA SER A 15 -26.11 2.71 32.96
C SER A 15 -25.40 2.81 34.32
N GLU A 16 -24.33 3.60 34.41
CA GLU A 16 -23.51 3.77 35.60
C GLU A 16 -23.74 5.12 36.29
N VAL A 17 -24.70 5.91 35.81
CA VAL A 17 -25.09 7.18 36.42
C VAL A 17 -25.46 6.98 37.89
N GLY A 18 -24.94 7.85 38.79
CA GLY A 18 -25.06 7.76 40.23
C GLY A 18 -24.01 6.88 40.91
N GLN A 19 -23.14 6.21 40.15
CA GLN A 19 -22.05 5.41 40.72
C GLN A 19 -20.75 6.24 40.82
N GLN A 20 -19.94 5.87 41.84
CA GLN A 20 -18.60 6.43 42.01
C GLN A 20 -17.62 5.76 41.06
N ALA A 21 -16.91 6.57 40.29
CA ALA A 21 -15.85 6.12 39.40
C ALA A 21 -14.52 6.79 39.74
N ARG A 22 -13.44 6.08 39.44
CA ARG A 22 -12.08 6.61 39.44
C ARG A 22 -11.48 6.40 38.07
N ILE A 23 -11.06 7.49 37.41
CA ILE A 23 -10.44 7.50 36.08
C ILE A 23 -9.09 8.19 36.15
N SER A 24 -8.12 7.66 35.40
CA SER A 24 -6.77 8.23 35.26
C SER A 24 -6.39 8.42 33.80
N GLY A 25 -5.74 9.51 33.50
CA GLY A 25 -5.35 9.86 32.14
C GLY A 25 -4.50 11.12 32.07
N TRP A 26 -4.41 11.65 30.89
CA TRP A 26 -3.73 12.90 30.58
C TRP A 26 -4.73 14.03 30.37
N ILE A 27 -4.45 15.21 30.91
CA ILE A 27 -5.26 16.41 30.69
C ILE A 27 -5.14 16.80 29.21
N HIS A 28 -6.20 16.56 28.43
CA HIS A 28 -6.22 16.84 26.99
C HIS A 28 -6.62 18.28 26.68
N ARG A 29 -7.65 18.78 27.36
CA ARG A 29 -8.13 20.16 27.29
C ARG A 29 -8.65 20.61 28.65
N VAL A 30 -8.55 21.92 28.90
CA VAL A 30 -9.17 22.59 30.05
C VAL A 30 -10.00 23.78 29.50
N ARG A 31 -11.23 23.89 29.94
CA ARG A 31 -12.15 24.98 29.61
C ARG A 31 -12.76 25.52 30.88
N ASP A 32 -12.74 26.83 31.03
CA ASP A 32 -13.43 27.55 32.11
C ASP A 32 -14.69 28.23 31.54
N HIS A 33 -15.82 27.94 32.11
CA HIS A 33 -17.12 28.52 31.73
C HIS A 33 -17.80 29.16 32.95
N GLY A 34 -17.26 30.32 33.36
CA GLY A 34 -17.94 31.18 34.35
C GLY A 34 -18.03 30.60 35.76
N GLY A 35 -16.97 29.89 36.19
CA GLY A 35 -16.85 29.33 37.52
C GLY A 35 -16.94 27.80 37.63
N VAL A 36 -17.15 27.12 36.52
CA VAL A 36 -17.05 25.65 36.44
C VAL A 36 -15.96 25.30 35.42
N VAL A 37 -15.05 24.42 35.85
CA VAL A 37 -13.95 23.96 34.95
C VAL A 37 -14.28 22.61 34.37
N PHE A 38 -14.18 22.52 33.06
CA PHE A 38 -14.33 21.28 32.28
C PHE A 38 -12.98 20.80 31.83
N ILE A 39 -12.66 19.54 32.12
CA ILE A 39 -11.42 18.88 31.75
C ILE A 39 -11.76 17.72 30.82
N ASP A 40 -11.24 17.72 29.61
CA ASP A 40 -11.24 16.52 28.78
C ASP A 40 -10.06 15.66 29.23
N LEU A 41 -10.35 14.57 29.94
CA LEU A 41 -9.35 13.59 30.37
C LEU A 41 -9.25 12.47 29.33
N ARG A 42 -8.05 12.21 28.84
CA ARG A 42 -7.78 11.20 27.82
C ARG A 42 -6.93 10.06 28.36
N ASP A 43 -7.30 8.84 28.03
CA ASP A 43 -6.45 7.65 28.19
C ASP A 43 -6.27 6.92 26.84
N HIS A 44 -5.82 5.66 26.86
CA HIS A 44 -5.69 4.82 25.66
C HIS A 44 -7.02 4.56 24.98
N TYR A 45 -8.11 4.50 25.72
CA TYR A 45 -9.41 4.05 25.23
C TYR A 45 -10.28 5.19 24.70
N GLY A 46 -10.03 6.44 25.11
CA GLY A 46 -10.80 7.58 24.67
C GLY A 46 -10.72 8.79 25.59
N ILE A 47 -11.78 9.59 25.55
CA ILE A 47 -11.87 10.86 26.28
C ILE A 47 -13.17 10.86 27.12
N THR A 48 -13.06 11.32 28.36
CA THR A 48 -14.20 11.62 29.25
C THR A 48 -14.11 13.05 29.74
N GLN A 49 -15.22 13.75 29.75
CA GLN A 49 -15.33 15.05 30.40
C GLN A 49 -15.40 14.88 31.91
N VAL A 50 -14.54 15.62 32.60
CA VAL A 50 -14.56 15.78 34.07
C VAL A 50 -14.98 17.19 34.38
N VAL A 51 -15.87 17.35 35.33
CA VAL A 51 -16.37 18.64 35.79
C VAL A 51 -15.80 18.90 37.20
N VAL A 52 -15.21 20.07 37.36
CA VAL A 52 -14.66 20.53 38.65
C VAL A 52 -15.51 21.72 39.14
N ASP A 53 -16.21 21.50 40.24
CA ASP A 53 -17.01 22.50 40.91
C ASP A 53 -16.11 23.50 41.65
N PRO A 54 -16.45 24.82 41.68
CA PRO A 54 -15.68 25.83 42.39
C PRO A 54 -15.62 25.62 43.93
N GLU A 55 -16.48 24.82 44.50
CA GLU A 55 -16.44 24.49 45.93
C GLU A 55 -15.37 23.43 46.30
N ARG A 56 -14.68 22.85 45.31
CA ARG A 56 -13.64 21.85 45.56
C ARG A 56 -12.31 22.48 45.93
N ASP A 57 -11.63 21.92 46.91
CA ASP A 57 -10.35 22.43 47.45
C ASP A 57 -9.24 22.54 46.38
N PHE A 58 -9.31 21.74 45.34
CA PHE A 58 -8.35 21.72 44.22
C PHE A 58 -8.77 22.58 43.02
N TYR A 59 -9.89 23.32 43.10
CA TYR A 59 -10.41 24.13 42.00
C TYR A 59 -9.41 25.18 41.49
N GLU A 60 -8.78 25.93 42.39
CA GLU A 60 -7.78 26.93 42.02
C GLU A 60 -6.54 26.30 41.37
N ASP A 61 -6.15 25.11 41.80
CA ASP A 61 -5.00 24.40 41.29
C ASP A 61 -5.15 24.02 39.81
N VAL A 62 -6.39 23.71 39.35
CA VAL A 62 -6.68 23.27 37.98
C VAL A 62 -6.22 24.27 36.93
N HIS A 63 -6.35 25.57 37.22
CA HIS A 63 -5.95 26.65 36.31
C HIS A 63 -4.44 26.71 36.08
N HIS A 64 -3.64 26.08 36.95
CA HIS A 64 -2.18 26.03 36.86
C HIS A 64 -1.63 24.75 36.26
N TRP A 65 -2.50 23.80 35.89
CA TRP A 65 -2.07 22.53 35.33
C TRP A 65 -1.77 22.65 33.83
N ARG A 66 -0.66 22.06 33.48
CA ARG A 66 -0.29 22.00 32.07
C ARG A 66 -1.01 20.83 31.39
N LEU A 67 -1.37 21.04 30.15
CA LEU A 67 -1.86 19.97 29.29
C LEU A 67 -0.85 18.81 29.26
N GLU A 68 -1.36 17.60 29.10
CA GLU A 68 -0.60 16.35 29.14
C GLU A 68 -0.01 16.00 30.53
N SER A 69 -0.34 16.73 31.60
CA SER A 69 -0.12 16.24 32.97
C SER A 69 -0.98 15.00 33.20
N THR A 70 -0.42 14.03 33.94
CA THR A 70 -1.13 12.78 34.28
C THR A 70 -1.83 12.93 35.62
N VAL A 71 -3.11 12.71 35.63
CA VAL A 71 -3.98 12.92 36.80
C VAL A 71 -4.93 11.75 37.02
N CYS A 72 -5.42 11.65 38.24
CA CYS A 72 -6.47 10.73 38.65
C CYS A 72 -7.62 11.55 39.27
N PHE A 73 -8.83 11.35 38.76
CA PHE A 73 -10.07 11.90 39.33
C PHE A 73 -10.94 10.79 39.91
N THR A 74 -11.52 11.07 41.07
CA THR A 74 -12.60 10.25 41.67
C THR A 74 -13.83 11.11 41.76
N GLY A 75 -14.99 10.57 41.42
CA GLY A 75 -16.23 11.32 41.48
C GLY A 75 -17.43 10.50 41.03
N GLU A 76 -18.57 11.14 41.03
CA GLU A 76 -19.84 10.56 40.62
C GLU A 76 -20.04 10.69 39.13
N ILE A 77 -20.50 9.63 38.47
CA ILE A 77 -20.93 9.67 37.07
C ILE A 77 -22.29 10.31 36.99
N VAL A 78 -22.41 11.44 36.28
CA VAL A 78 -23.67 12.15 36.09
C VAL A 78 -24.08 12.19 34.62
N ARG A 79 -25.40 12.29 34.40
CA ARG A 79 -25.94 12.49 33.04
C ARG A 79 -25.78 13.96 32.62
N ARG A 80 -25.35 14.19 31.42
CA ARG A 80 -25.33 15.52 30.80
C ARG A 80 -26.72 15.87 30.28
N ASP A 81 -27.07 17.16 30.32
CA ASP A 81 -28.30 17.65 29.73
C ASP A 81 -28.27 17.41 28.18
N GLU A 82 -29.43 17.18 27.60
CA GLU A 82 -29.54 16.92 26.16
C GLU A 82 -28.91 18.03 25.30
N GLU A 83 -29.03 19.29 25.73
CA GLU A 83 -28.44 20.45 25.05
C GLU A 83 -26.92 20.49 25.14
N THR A 84 -26.31 19.87 26.13
CA THR A 84 -24.85 19.85 26.35
C THR A 84 -24.21 18.52 25.97
N ALA A 85 -25.01 17.51 25.60
CA ALA A 85 -24.51 16.22 25.15
C ALA A 85 -23.62 16.37 23.91
N ASN A 86 -22.48 15.69 23.89
CA ASN A 86 -21.50 15.77 22.79
C ASN A 86 -21.52 14.48 21.97
N ALA A 87 -22.16 14.52 20.82
CA ALA A 87 -22.26 13.37 19.90
C ALA A 87 -20.91 12.88 19.36
N ASN A 88 -19.84 13.72 19.43
CA ASN A 88 -18.50 13.35 18.96
C ASN A 88 -17.67 12.57 20.00
N LEU A 89 -18.18 12.40 21.22
CA LEU A 89 -17.54 11.60 22.25
C LEU A 89 -18.39 10.37 22.56
N ALA A 90 -17.79 9.21 22.68
CA ALA A 90 -18.49 7.98 23.06
C ALA A 90 -19.13 8.10 24.45
N THR A 91 -18.48 8.85 25.35
CA THR A 91 -19.00 9.19 26.68
C THR A 91 -19.79 10.51 26.72
N GLY A 92 -20.15 11.07 25.56
CA GLY A 92 -20.70 12.43 25.47
C GLY A 92 -22.05 12.68 26.12
N LYS A 93 -22.75 11.65 26.57
CA LYS A 93 -24.00 11.75 27.34
C LYS A 93 -23.81 11.74 28.86
N VAL A 94 -22.59 11.44 29.30
CA VAL A 94 -22.23 11.39 30.74
C VAL A 94 -20.98 12.19 31.00
N GLU A 95 -20.72 12.54 32.22
CA GLU A 95 -19.52 13.19 32.69
C GLU A 95 -19.21 12.78 34.12
N LEU A 96 -17.99 13.01 34.56
CA LEU A 96 -17.56 12.74 35.95
C LEU A 96 -17.55 14.03 36.75
N MET A 97 -18.40 14.14 37.76
CA MET A 97 -18.35 15.22 38.77
C MET A 97 -17.21 14.90 39.73
N ALA A 98 -16.13 15.65 39.69
CA ALA A 98 -14.95 15.34 40.50
C ALA A 98 -15.12 15.68 41.95
N ASP A 99 -14.99 14.67 42.84
CA ASP A 99 -14.93 14.81 44.29
C ASP A 99 -13.51 14.92 44.81
N GLU A 100 -12.60 14.13 44.22
CA GLU A 100 -11.19 14.06 44.57
C GLU A 100 -10.29 14.11 43.33
N MET A 101 -9.11 14.66 43.52
CA MET A 101 -8.11 14.71 42.48
C MET A 101 -6.71 14.39 43.04
N GLN A 102 -5.92 13.67 42.25
CA GLN A 102 -4.51 13.41 42.49
C GLN A 102 -3.68 13.68 41.25
N ILE A 103 -2.70 14.57 41.37
CA ILE A 103 -1.69 14.72 40.33
C ILE A 103 -0.70 13.54 40.45
N LEU A 104 -0.60 12.72 39.40
CA LEU A 104 0.35 11.61 39.33
C LEU A 104 1.69 12.09 38.81
N ASN A 105 1.66 12.96 37.77
CA ASN A 105 2.88 13.59 37.22
C ASN A 105 2.51 14.92 36.52
N ARG A 106 3.35 15.94 36.70
CA ARG A 106 3.20 17.23 36.03
C ARG A 106 4.00 17.25 34.74
N ALA A 107 3.36 17.68 33.66
CA ALA A 107 4.03 17.88 32.38
C ALA A 107 4.88 19.15 32.38
N GLU A 108 5.98 19.13 31.65
CA GLU A 108 6.74 20.32 31.27
C GLU A 108 6.09 20.99 30.03
N THR A 109 6.65 22.09 29.56
CA THR A 109 6.20 22.75 28.34
C THR A 109 6.41 21.82 27.14
N LEU A 110 5.33 21.51 26.43
CA LEU A 110 5.37 20.62 25.27
C LEU A 110 6.02 21.31 24.06
N PRO A 111 6.77 20.55 23.23
CA PRO A 111 7.34 21.07 21.99
C PRO A 111 6.27 21.38 20.93
N PHE A 112 5.10 20.73 21.01
CA PHE A 112 3.90 20.98 20.23
C PHE A 112 2.66 20.48 20.98
N PRO A 113 1.47 21.06 20.76
CA PRO A 113 0.24 20.56 21.39
C PRO A 113 -0.15 19.20 20.79
N VAL A 114 -0.71 18.33 21.64
CA VAL A 114 -1.24 17.02 21.24
C VAL A 114 -2.68 17.15 20.75
N ALA A 115 -3.48 17.98 21.42
CA ALA A 115 -4.85 18.29 21.01
C ALA A 115 -4.88 19.29 19.86
N ASP A 116 -5.78 19.10 18.88
CA ASP A 116 -6.06 20.02 17.75
C ASP A 116 -4.81 20.56 17.05
N ALA A 117 -3.78 19.77 17.02
CA ALA A 117 -2.50 20.20 16.48
C ALA A 117 -2.57 20.33 14.95
N PRO A 118 -2.18 21.47 14.38
CA PRO A 118 -1.91 21.58 12.96
C PRO A 118 -0.77 20.63 12.56
N ASP A 119 -0.54 20.46 11.28
CA ASP A 119 0.59 19.66 10.81
C ASP A 119 1.91 20.29 11.23
N TYR A 120 2.64 19.57 12.05
CA TYR A 120 4.00 19.92 12.43
C TYR A 120 5.01 19.30 11.48
N PRO A 121 6.19 19.94 11.28
CA PRO A 121 7.26 19.36 10.47
C PRO A 121 7.60 17.94 10.93
N GLU A 122 7.78 17.06 9.97
CA GLU A 122 8.03 15.63 10.23
C GLU A 122 9.22 15.41 11.17
N ALA A 123 10.31 16.18 11.00
CA ALA A 123 11.49 16.11 11.87
C ALA A 123 11.13 16.34 13.35
N THR A 124 10.21 17.26 13.65
CA THR A 124 9.75 17.53 15.02
C THR A 124 8.90 16.36 15.53
N ARG A 125 8.01 15.85 14.72
CA ARG A 125 7.16 14.70 15.04
C ARG A 125 8.00 13.44 15.29
N LEU A 126 9.03 13.20 14.50
CA LEU A 126 9.95 12.08 14.68
C LEU A 126 10.77 12.21 15.96
N ARG A 127 11.28 13.41 16.25
CA ARG A 127 12.05 13.68 17.47
C ARG A 127 11.25 13.45 18.75
N TYR A 128 9.96 13.79 18.73
CA TYR A 128 9.05 13.64 19.86
C TYR A 128 7.94 12.62 19.56
N ARG A 129 8.30 11.50 18.93
CA ARG A 129 7.37 10.47 18.47
C ARG A 129 6.44 9.96 19.57
N PHE A 130 6.91 9.89 20.81
CA PHE A 130 6.09 9.47 21.97
C PHE A 130 4.94 10.45 22.27
N LEU A 131 5.04 11.73 21.93
CA LEU A 131 3.93 12.68 21.99
C LEU A 131 3.05 12.60 20.73
N ASP A 132 3.65 12.45 19.57
CA ASP A 132 2.95 12.29 18.30
C ASP A 132 2.05 11.04 18.31
N LEU A 133 2.47 9.96 18.97
CA LEU A 133 1.68 8.74 19.18
C LEU A 133 0.44 8.94 20.08
N ARG A 134 0.32 10.06 20.79
CA ARG A 134 -0.88 10.44 21.55
C ARG A 134 -1.94 11.11 20.69
N ARG A 135 -1.60 11.53 19.47
CA ARG A 135 -2.54 12.16 18.52
C ARG A 135 -3.46 11.08 17.96
N GLY A 136 -4.77 11.40 17.86
CA GLY A 136 -5.83 10.43 17.55
C GLY A 136 -5.51 9.56 16.33
N GLN A 137 -5.28 10.16 15.17
CA GLN A 137 -5.03 9.42 13.92
C GLN A 137 -3.83 8.46 14.00
N LEU A 138 -2.70 8.93 14.56
CA LEU A 138 -1.51 8.07 14.62
C LEU A 138 -1.68 6.96 15.67
N HIS A 139 -2.34 7.27 16.79
CA HIS A 139 -2.70 6.29 17.82
C HIS A 139 -3.59 5.19 17.23
N GLU A 140 -4.65 5.58 16.52
CA GLU A 140 -5.57 4.66 15.85
C GLU A 140 -4.86 3.77 14.83
N ASN A 141 -3.95 4.33 14.03
CA ASN A 141 -3.16 3.57 13.06
C ASN A 141 -2.29 2.48 13.72
N ILE A 142 -1.68 2.77 14.87
CA ILE A 142 -0.89 1.76 15.61
C ILE A 142 -1.80 0.67 16.20
N VAL A 143 -2.96 1.05 16.74
CA VAL A 143 -3.95 0.09 17.23
C VAL A 143 -4.50 -0.77 16.10
N LEU A 144 -4.82 -0.15 14.94
CA LEU A 144 -5.28 -0.86 13.74
C LEU A 144 -4.23 -1.87 13.26
N ARG A 145 -2.96 -1.45 13.15
CA ARG A 145 -1.85 -2.35 12.78
C ARG A 145 -1.76 -3.56 13.71
N SER A 146 -1.93 -3.35 15.01
CA SER A 146 -1.93 -4.46 16.00
C SER A 146 -3.08 -5.43 15.75
N LYS A 147 -4.29 -4.93 15.46
CA LYS A 147 -5.46 -5.75 15.15
C LYS A 147 -5.26 -6.53 13.85
N ILE A 148 -4.78 -5.88 12.78
CA ILE A 148 -4.46 -6.52 11.50
C ILE A 148 -3.45 -7.66 11.70
N THR A 149 -2.36 -7.40 12.42
CA THR A 149 -1.34 -8.43 12.70
C THR A 149 -1.92 -9.63 13.46
N ASN A 150 -2.79 -9.38 14.43
CA ASN A 150 -3.46 -10.47 15.16
C ASN A 150 -4.42 -11.25 14.24
N SER A 151 -5.20 -10.57 13.41
CA SER A 151 -6.11 -11.21 12.45
C SER A 151 -5.36 -12.09 11.44
N ILE A 152 -4.22 -11.60 10.91
CA ILE A 152 -3.33 -12.41 10.07
C ILE A 152 -2.93 -13.71 10.78
N ARG A 153 -2.45 -13.63 12.03
CA ARG A 153 -2.05 -14.82 12.79
C ARG A 153 -3.20 -15.82 12.94
N GLN A 154 -4.38 -15.35 13.33
CA GLN A 154 -5.54 -16.22 13.52
C GLN A 154 -5.93 -16.93 12.21
N ARG A 155 -5.89 -16.23 11.08
CA ARG A 155 -6.19 -16.80 9.77
C ARG A 155 -5.16 -17.84 9.36
N MET A 156 -3.86 -17.54 9.52
CA MET A 156 -2.77 -18.47 9.19
C MET A 156 -2.83 -19.74 10.06
N ILE A 157 -3.05 -19.60 11.38
CA ILE A 157 -3.22 -20.73 12.28
C ILE A 157 -4.46 -21.54 11.91
N GLY A 158 -5.57 -20.88 11.53
CA GLY A 158 -6.79 -21.53 11.05
C GLY A 158 -6.63 -22.33 9.75
N LEU A 159 -5.57 -22.05 8.98
CA LEU A 159 -5.16 -22.77 7.77
C LEU A 159 -4.05 -23.81 8.03
N ASP A 160 -3.82 -24.18 9.30
CA ASP A 160 -2.83 -25.14 9.78
C ASP A 160 -1.36 -24.75 9.53
N PHE A 161 -1.06 -23.44 9.46
CA PHE A 161 0.31 -22.96 9.41
C PHE A 161 0.92 -22.87 10.80
N ASN A 162 2.21 -23.20 10.90
CA ASN A 162 3.01 -23.05 12.11
C ASN A 162 3.77 -21.71 12.10
N GLU A 163 3.57 -20.87 13.12
CA GLU A 163 4.37 -19.65 13.29
C GLU A 163 5.73 -20.00 13.87
N VAL A 164 6.81 -19.78 13.10
CA VAL A 164 8.19 -20.05 13.55
C VAL A 164 9.02 -18.79 13.41
N GLN A 165 9.59 -18.31 14.53
CA GLN A 165 10.52 -17.20 14.52
C GLN A 165 11.92 -17.65 14.13
N THR A 166 12.50 -16.97 13.15
CA THR A 166 13.84 -17.24 12.64
C THR A 166 14.87 -16.28 13.24
N PRO A 167 16.17 -16.64 13.24
CA PRO A 167 17.23 -15.78 13.78
C PRO A 167 17.32 -14.43 13.06
N ILE A 168 17.51 -13.35 13.85
CA ILE A 168 17.73 -11.99 13.34
C ILE A 168 19.22 -11.70 13.16
N LEU A 169 20.10 -12.19 14.06
CA LEU A 169 21.54 -12.12 13.85
C LEU A 169 21.98 -13.31 13.02
N THR A 170 22.26 -13.11 11.76
CA THR A 170 22.57 -14.16 10.80
C THR A 170 23.81 -13.85 9.96
N ALA A 171 24.12 -14.70 8.99
CA ALA A 171 25.11 -14.42 7.96
C ALA A 171 24.46 -13.62 6.82
N SER A 172 25.30 -12.92 6.06
CA SER A 172 24.86 -12.28 4.80
C SER A 172 24.26 -13.31 3.85
N SER A 173 23.17 -12.95 3.20
CA SER A 173 22.54 -13.76 2.16
C SER A 173 22.36 -12.92 0.88
N PRO A 174 22.52 -13.52 -0.31
CA PRO A 174 22.44 -12.81 -1.59
C PRO A 174 20.97 -12.59 -2.01
N GLU A 175 20.27 -11.68 -1.34
CA GLU A 175 18.84 -11.41 -1.60
C GLU A 175 18.58 -10.14 -2.43
N GLY A 176 19.62 -9.56 -3.00
CA GLY A 176 19.52 -8.43 -3.94
C GLY A 176 19.67 -7.04 -3.29
N ALA A 177 19.30 -6.85 -2.03
CA ALA A 177 19.51 -5.59 -1.31
C ALA A 177 20.88 -5.57 -0.60
N ARG A 178 21.28 -4.42 -0.04
CA ARG A 178 22.46 -4.33 0.84
C ARG A 178 22.08 -4.72 2.25
N ASP A 179 22.99 -5.43 2.94
CA ASP A 179 22.81 -5.86 4.32
C ASP A 179 23.13 -4.75 5.31
N PHE A 180 22.35 -4.64 6.39
CA PHE A 180 22.80 -3.99 7.62
C PHE A 180 23.75 -4.92 8.36
N LEU A 181 24.96 -4.45 8.68
CA LEU A 181 26.01 -5.25 9.31
C LEU A 181 26.16 -4.89 10.79
N VAL A 182 26.25 -5.92 11.64
CA VAL A 182 26.49 -5.78 13.08
C VAL A 182 27.87 -6.36 13.42
N PRO A 183 28.85 -5.54 13.90
CA PRO A 183 30.17 -6.03 14.25
C PRO A 183 30.13 -7.06 15.39
N SER A 184 30.86 -8.16 15.24
CA SER A 184 30.99 -9.16 16.30
C SER A 184 32.05 -8.70 17.32
N ARG A 185 31.67 -8.65 18.61
CA ARG A 185 32.64 -8.38 19.71
C ARG A 185 33.51 -9.58 20.03
N LEU A 186 32.98 -10.81 19.80
CA LEU A 186 33.68 -12.07 20.13
C LEU A 186 34.62 -12.50 19.03
N HIS A 187 34.37 -12.11 17.78
CA HIS A 187 35.14 -12.52 16.62
C HIS A 187 35.66 -11.29 15.89
N PRO A 188 36.94 -10.87 16.12
CA PRO A 188 37.51 -9.71 15.43
C PRO A 188 37.39 -9.83 13.90
N HIS A 189 37.07 -8.72 13.25
CA HIS A 189 36.90 -8.60 11.79
C HIS A 189 35.75 -9.44 11.19
N LYS A 190 34.84 -9.95 12.02
CA LYS A 190 33.62 -10.62 11.56
C LYS A 190 32.38 -9.81 11.91
N PHE A 191 31.33 -9.98 11.10
CA PHE A 191 30.07 -9.29 11.21
C PHE A 191 28.93 -10.32 11.18
N TYR A 192 27.86 -9.99 11.86
CA TYR A 192 26.54 -10.53 11.59
C TYR A 192 25.85 -9.64 10.57
N ALA A 193 24.94 -10.19 9.79
CA ALA A 193 24.01 -9.42 8.98
C ALA A 193 22.60 -9.47 9.60
N LEU A 194 21.81 -8.40 9.41
CA LEU A 194 20.39 -8.45 9.67
C LEU A 194 19.67 -9.05 8.44
N PRO A 195 18.61 -9.86 8.60
CA PRO A 195 18.01 -10.59 7.49
C PRO A 195 17.23 -9.63 6.58
N GLN A 196 17.44 -9.73 5.28
CA GLN A 196 16.62 -9.04 4.28
C GLN A 196 15.25 -9.68 4.14
N ALA A 197 15.18 -11.00 4.35
CA ALA A 197 14.01 -11.86 4.47
C ALA A 197 14.45 -13.18 5.14
N PRO A 198 13.54 -13.98 5.70
CA PRO A 198 13.90 -15.27 6.32
C PRO A 198 14.06 -16.41 5.29
N GLN A 199 14.49 -16.12 4.06
CA GLN A 199 14.42 -17.03 2.92
C GLN A 199 15.15 -18.37 3.15
N ILE A 200 16.40 -18.33 3.61
CA ILE A 200 17.19 -19.56 3.86
C ILE A 200 16.55 -20.37 4.98
N PHE A 201 16.11 -19.71 6.05
CA PHE A 201 15.54 -20.39 7.21
C PHE A 201 14.21 -21.07 6.88
N LYS A 202 13.31 -20.43 6.13
CA LYS A 202 12.05 -21.06 5.75
C LYS A 202 12.26 -22.26 4.82
N GLN A 203 13.23 -22.21 3.91
CA GLN A 203 13.61 -23.37 3.09
C GLN A 203 14.15 -24.51 3.94
N LEU A 204 15.00 -24.22 4.94
CA LEU A 204 15.49 -25.22 5.88
C LEU A 204 14.37 -25.82 6.74
N LEU A 205 13.33 -25.08 7.07
CA LEU A 205 12.14 -25.60 7.74
C LEU A 205 11.39 -26.59 6.85
N MET A 206 11.25 -26.33 5.55
CA MET A 206 10.66 -27.28 4.60
C MET A 206 11.52 -28.57 4.54
N VAL A 207 12.85 -28.43 4.44
CA VAL A 207 13.79 -29.57 4.48
C VAL A 207 13.69 -30.33 5.81
N ALA A 208 13.42 -29.65 6.92
CA ALA A 208 13.21 -30.26 8.24
C ALA A 208 11.86 -30.98 8.39
N GLY A 209 10.99 -30.92 7.39
CA GLY A 209 9.70 -31.62 7.36
C GLY A 209 8.51 -30.81 7.87
N PHE A 210 8.62 -29.49 7.92
CA PHE A 210 7.43 -28.63 8.13
C PHE A 210 6.69 -28.45 6.81
N ASP A 211 5.41 -28.74 6.78
CA ASP A 211 4.61 -28.61 5.56
C ASP A 211 4.14 -27.16 5.31
N LYS A 212 3.82 -26.43 6.38
CA LYS A 212 3.30 -25.07 6.31
C LYS A 212 3.94 -24.20 7.40
N TYR A 213 4.66 -23.19 6.98
CA TYR A 213 5.31 -22.20 7.83
C TYR A 213 4.78 -20.81 7.54
N PHE A 214 4.69 -19.98 8.58
CA PHE A 214 4.58 -18.54 8.42
C PHE A 214 5.32 -17.80 9.54
N GLN A 215 5.57 -16.53 9.30
CA GLN A 215 6.12 -15.59 10.28
C GLN A 215 5.70 -14.17 9.94
N ILE A 216 5.43 -13.34 10.96
CA ILE A 216 5.45 -11.89 10.80
C ILE A 216 6.90 -11.45 10.96
N ALA A 217 7.64 -11.49 9.87
CA ALA A 217 9.09 -11.42 9.85
C ALA A 217 9.60 -9.97 9.82
N PRO A 218 10.48 -9.56 10.74
CA PRO A 218 11.23 -8.32 10.59
C PRO A 218 12.25 -8.46 9.46
N CYS A 219 12.24 -7.53 8.53
CA CYS A 219 13.13 -7.48 7.36
C CYS A 219 13.89 -6.16 7.34
N PHE A 220 15.17 -6.22 6.96
CA PHE A 220 16.10 -5.11 6.98
C PHE A 220 16.81 -4.99 5.64
N ARG A 221 16.71 -3.82 5.00
CA ARG A 221 17.38 -3.54 3.73
C ARG A 221 18.04 -2.17 3.79
N ASP A 222 19.36 -2.11 3.61
CA ASP A 222 20.14 -0.88 3.60
C ASP A 222 20.06 -0.23 2.21
N GLU A 223 18.89 0.29 1.92
CA GLU A 223 18.55 0.98 0.68
C GLU A 223 18.02 2.37 0.99
N ASP A 224 18.02 3.25 -0.01
CA ASP A 224 17.41 4.56 0.11
C ASP A 224 15.90 4.39 0.42
N SER A 225 15.50 4.91 1.58
CA SER A 225 14.11 4.80 2.01
C SER A 225 13.21 5.56 1.06
N ARG A 226 12.22 4.86 0.52
CA ARG A 226 11.13 5.49 -0.22
C ARG A 226 10.07 5.91 0.79
N ALA A 227 9.87 7.22 0.94
CA ALA A 227 8.98 7.80 1.95
C ALA A 227 7.54 7.27 1.90
N ASP A 228 7.12 6.76 0.74
CA ASP A 228 5.78 6.26 0.47
C ASP A 228 5.61 4.74 0.62
N ARG A 229 6.68 3.95 0.76
CA ARG A 229 6.57 2.49 0.66
C ARG A 229 7.33 1.68 1.70
N SER A 230 8.64 1.86 1.79
CA SER A 230 9.49 0.94 2.55
C SER A 230 10.62 1.68 3.26
N PRO A 231 10.54 1.83 4.58
CA PRO A 231 11.72 2.16 5.38
C PRO A 231 12.72 1.00 5.33
N GLY A 232 13.98 1.26 5.72
CA GLY A 232 15.01 0.22 5.79
C GLY A 232 14.67 -0.95 6.72
N GLU A 233 13.69 -0.78 7.60
CA GLU A 233 13.11 -1.83 8.47
C GLU A 233 11.60 -1.91 8.25
N PHE A 234 11.09 -3.11 7.94
CA PHE A 234 9.68 -3.39 7.73
C PHE A 234 9.33 -4.82 8.14
N TYR A 235 8.03 -5.15 8.12
CA TYR A 235 7.55 -6.47 8.48
C TYR A 235 6.81 -7.10 7.31
N GLN A 236 7.07 -8.39 7.06
CA GLN A 236 6.37 -9.20 6.07
C GLN A 236 5.53 -10.28 6.75
N LEU A 237 4.33 -10.53 6.23
CA LEU A 237 3.77 -11.87 6.34
C LEU A 237 4.56 -12.73 5.36
N ASP A 238 5.45 -13.55 5.89
CA ASP A 238 6.25 -14.51 5.13
C ASP A 238 5.68 -15.90 5.33
N LEU A 239 5.52 -16.67 4.27
CA LEU A 239 4.99 -18.03 4.33
C LEU A 239 5.70 -18.94 3.33
N GLU A 240 5.73 -20.25 3.64
CA GLU A 240 6.26 -21.28 2.76
C GLU A 240 5.41 -22.54 2.91
N MET A 241 5.20 -23.25 1.82
CA MET A 241 4.40 -24.47 1.76
C MET A 241 5.16 -25.57 1.01
N SER A 242 5.09 -26.81 1.53
CA SER A 242 5.59 -28.00 0.84
C SER A 242 4.47 -28.67 0.04
N PHE A 243 4.84 -29.43 -0.98
CA PHE A 243 3.92 -30.28 -1.78
C PHE A 243 2.73 -29.51 -2.35
N CYS A 244 2.94 -28.29 -2.80
CA CYS A 244 1.90 -27.41 -3.30
C CYS A 244 2.12 -26.98 -4.75
N THR A 245 1.04 -26.65 -5.41
CA THR A 245 1.00 -25.96 -6.71
C THR A 245 0.82 -24.45 -6.51
N GLN A 246 0.92 -23.68 -7.59
CA GLN A 246 0.62 -22.26 -7.58
C GLN A 246 -0.82 -21.98 -7.12
N ASP A 247 -1.76 -22.82 -7.52
CA ASP A 247 -3.17 -22.66 -7.16
C ASP A 247 -3.42 -22.85 -5.66
N ASP A 248 -2.71 -23.78 -5.02
CA ASP A 248 -2.79 -23.99 -3.56
C ASP A 248 -2.30 -22.76 -2.79
N VAL A 249 -1.23 -22.11 -3.29
CA VAL A 249 -0.73 -20.86 -2.70
C VAL A 249 -1.74 -19.72 -2.89
N PHE A 250 -2.34 -19.62 -4.07
CA PHE A 250 -3.35 -18.59 -4.35
C PHE A 250 -4.57 -18.75 -3.44
N GLU A 251 -5.06 -19.95 -3.24
CA GLU A 251 -6.20 -20.23 -2.34
C GLU A 251 -5.90 -19.74 -0.91
N VAL A 252 -4.72 -20.03 -0.38
CA VAL A 252 -4.29 -19.57 0.94
C VAL A 252 -4.23 -18.04 1.00
N VAL A 253 -3.51 -17.42 0.07
CA VAL A 253 -3.30 -15.95 0.08
C VAL A 253 -4.61 -15.20 -0.15
N GLU A 254 -5.43 -15.66 -1.08
CA GLU A 254 -6.75 -15.08 -1.35
C GLU A 254 -7.68 -15.14 -0.13
N SER A 255 -7.70 -16.28 0.57
CA SER A 255 -8.48 -16.45 1.80
C SER A 255 -8.06 -15.46 2.89
N VAL A 256 -6.74 -15.29 3.08
CA VAL A 256 -6.20 -14.36 4.09
C VAL A 256 -6.47 -12.91 3.69
N MET A 257 -6.17 -12.54 2.44
CA MET A 257 -6.26 -11.15 1.99
C MET A 257 -7.72 -10.68 1.88
N SER A 258 -8.60 -11.47 1.26
CA SER A 258 -10.02 -11.13 1.18
C SER A 258 -10.61 -10.92 2.58
N GLY A 259 -10.37 -11.88 3.48
CA GLY A 259 -10.90 -11.79 4.83
C GLY A 259 -10.33 -10.62 5.66
N LEU A 260 -9.06 -10.23 5.47
CA LEU A 260 -8.48 -9.04 6.10
C LEU A 260 -9.16 -7.76 5.61
N PHE A 261 -9.31 -7.61 4.31
CA PHE A 261 -9.91 -6.41 3.76
C PHE A 261 -11.40 -6.32 4.07
N GLU A 262 -12.13 -7.45 4.13
CA GLU A 262 -13.52 -7.50 4.61
C GLU A 262 -13.66 -7.08 6.07
N GLU A 263 -12.70 -7.46 6.93
CA GLU A 263 -12.72 -7.15 8.37
C GLU A 263 -12.37 -5.68 8.67
N PHE A 264 -11.44 -5.08 7.91
CA PHE A 264 -10.83 -3.79 8.25
C PHE A 264 -11.15 -2.65 7.28
N ALA A 265 -11.75 -2.92 6.13
CA ALA A 265 -12.15 -1.85 5.22
C ALA A 265 -13.35 -1.07 5.76
N ASP A 266 -13.46 0.18 5.33
CA ASP A 266 -14.61 1.02 5.67
C ASP A 266 -15.92 0.41 5.15
N ALA A 267 -17.00 0.62 5.90
CA ALA A 267 -18.31 0.10 5.52
C ALA A 267 -18.73 0.54 4.11
N GLY A 268 -19.13 -0.41 3.28
CA GLY A 268 -19.55 -0.16 1.90
C GLY A 268 -18.40 -0.16 0.89
N THR A 269 -17.16 -0.43 1.31
CA THR A 269 -16.03 -0.62 0.39
C THR A 269 -16.22 -1.91 -0.42
N LYS A 270 -16.03 -1.82 -1.72
CA LYS A 270 -16.10 -2.98 -2.62
C LYS A 270 -14.75 -3.69 -2.66
N ILE A 271 -14.75 -4.99 -2.50
CA ILE A 271 -13.57 -5.84 -2.60
C ILE A 271 -13.74 -6.78 -3.79
N SER A 272 -12.66 -7.12 -4.48
CA SER A 272 -12.67 -8.11 -5.56
C SER A 272 -13.25 -9.44 -5.09
N THR A 273 -14.08 -10.06 -5.93
CA THR A 273 -14.61 -11.40 -5.66
C THR A 273 -13.52 -12.46 -5.89
N LEU A 274 -13.62 -13.56 -5.13
CA LEU A 274 -12.77 -14.73 -5.33
C LEU A 274 -13.27 -15.61 -6.49
N PRO A 275 -12.38 -16.27 -7.22
CA PRO A 275 -10.93 -16.09 -7.22
C PRO A 275 -10.54 -14.75 -7.85
N PHE A 276 -9.37 -14.18 -7.45
CA PHE A 276 -8.89 -12.96 -8.06
C PHE A 276 -8.49 -13.16 -9.52
N GLU A 277 -8.65 -12.10 -10.33
CA GLU A 277 -8.27 -12.10 -11.74
C GLU A 277 -6.77 -12.43 -11.90
N ARG A 278 -6.45 -13.33 -12.85
CA ARG A 278 -5.06 -13.68 -13.20
C ARG A 278 -4.72 -13.06 -14.53
N ILE A 279 -3.70 -12.22 -14.52
CA ILE A 279 -3.24 -11.47 -15.70
C ILE A 279 -1.82 -11.91 -16.02
N PRO A 280 -1.55 -12.52 -17.18
CA PRO A 280 -0.19 -12.82 -17.60
C PRO A 280 0.67 -11.57 -17.68
N TYR A 281 1.93 -11.64 -17.25
CA TYR A 281 2.86 -10.51 -17.23
C TYR A 281 2.90 -9.74 -18.55
N ARG A 282 3.04 -10.46 -19.68
CA ARG A 282 3.06 -9.84 -21.01
C ARG A 282 1.77 -9.07 -21.31
N GLN A 283 0.63 -9.59 -20.87
CA GLN A 283 -0.67 -8.93 -21.03
C GLN A 283 -0.78 -7.70 -20.13
N ALA A 284 -0.29 -7.78 -18.89
CA ALA A 284 -0.25 -6.63 -17.97
C ALA A 284 0.60 -5.48 -18.55
N MET A 285 1.76 -5.79 -19.11
CA MET A 285 2.62 -4.81 -19.76
C MET A 285 1.95 -4.18 -21.00
N LEU A 286 1.18 -4.96 -21.76
CA LEU A 286 0.42 -4.43 -22.90
C LEU A 286 -0.73 -3.54 -22.46
N ASP A 287 -1.62 -4.05 -21.59
CA ASP A 287 -2.90 -3.41 -21.24
C ASP A 287 -2.73 -2.22 -20.32
N PHE A 288 -1.70 -2.23 -19.47
CA PHE A 288 -1.53 -1.24 -18.40
C PHE A 288 -0.17 -0.52 -18.42
N GLY A 289 0.79 -1.04 -19.19
CA GLY A 289 2.15 -0.53 -19.23
C GLY A 289 2.99 -0.88 -18.00
N CYS A 290 2.50 -1.71 -17.08
CA CYS A 290 3.19 -2.10 -15.87
C CYS A 290 2.68 -3.44 -15.33
N ASP A 291 3.50 -4.06 -14.47
CA ASP A 291 3.19 -5.27 -13.72
C ASP A 291 2.40 -5.01 -12.41
N LYS A 292 2.05 -3.77 -12.12
CA LYS A 292 1.32 -3.34 -10.92
C LYS A 292 0.11 -2.46 -11.28
N PRO A 293 -0.88 -3.00 -12.01
CA PRO A 293 -2.00 -2.19 -12.49
C PRO A 293 -2.96 -1.78 -11.38
N ASP A 294 -3.44 -0.53 -11.43
CA ASP A 294 -4.63 -0.14 -10.70
C ASP A 294 -5.87 -0.49 -11.53
N LEU A 295 -6.56 -1.57 -11.13
CA LEU A 295 -7.75 -2.04 -11.84
C LEU A 295 -9.01 -1.17 -11.58
N ARG A 296 -8.95 -0.22 -10.66
CA ARG A 296 -10.02 0.80 -10.51
C ARG A 296 -10.07 1.74 -11.71
N ASN A 297 -8.93 1.89 -12.41
CA ASN A 297 -8.84 2.67 -13.64
C ASN A 297 -9.30 1.82 -14.83
N PRO A 298 -10.40 2.17 -15.52
CA PRO A 298 -10.95 1.36 -16.61
C PRO A 298 -10.15 1.45 -17.92
N LEU A 299 -9.21 2.41 -18.03
CA LEU A 299 -8.46 2.60 -19.25
C LEU A 299 -7.55 1.41 -19.56
N ARG A 300 -7.46 1.06 -20.85
CA ARG A 300 -6.56 0.02 -21.36
C ARG A 300 -5.72 0.58 -22.50
N ILE A 301 -4.51 0.07 -22.59
CA ILE A 301 -3.58 0.35 -23.69
C ILE A 301 -3.74 -0.76 -24.72
N ILE A 302 -3.69 -0.41 -26.00
CA ILE A 302 -3.75 -1.33 -27.13
C ILE A 302 -2.55 -1.12 -28.05
N ASP A 303 -2.16 -2.16 -28.77
CA ASP A 303 -1.14 -2.09 -29.80
C ASP A 303 -1.75 -1.64 -31.13
N VAL A 304 -1.18 -0.58 -31.69
CA VAL A 304 -1.54 -0.05 -33.01
C VAL A 304 -0.31 0.13 -33.92
N THR A 305 0.77 -0.56 -33.59
CA THR A 305 2.07 -0.45 -34.26
C THR A 305 1.96 -0.69 -35.75
N GLU A 306 1.24 -1.74 -36.17
CA GLU A 306 1.10 -2.09 -37.59
C GLU A 306 0.40 -0.99 -38.41
N ILE A 307 -0.56 -0.28 -37.80
CA ILE A 307 -1.29 0.81 -38.49
C ILE A 307 -0.34 1.97 -38.82
N PHE A 308 0.68 2.18 -37.99
CA PHE A 308 1.67 3.26 -38.19
C PHE A 308 2.94 2.82 -38.90
N ALA A 309 3.06 1.57 -39.33
CA ALA A 309 4.24 1.06 -40.02
C ALA A 309 4.50 1.78 -41.36
N ASP A 310 3.43 2.16 -42.07
CA ASP A 310 3.48 2.86 -43.34
C ASP A 310 2.50 4.04 -43.39
N THR A 311 2.82 5.11 -42.64
CA THR A 311 2.04 6.36 -42.63
C THR A 311 2.92 7.55 -43.00
N GLU A 312 2.29 8.67 -43.40
CA GLU A 312 3.02 9.93 -43.63
C GLU A 312 3.46 10.58 -42.30
N PHE A 313 2.98 10.11 -41.16
CA PHE A 313 3.37 10.61 -39.84
C PHE A 313 4.76 10.06 -39.44
N LYS A 314 5.78 10.66 -39.98
CA LYS A 314 7.19 10.22 -39.86
C LYS A 314 7.65 10.05 -38.41
N ALA A 315 7.08 10.78 -37.45
CA ALA A 315 7.46 10.66 -36.06
C ALA A 315 7.20 9.23 -35.52
N PHE A 316 6.06 8.62 -35.87
CA PHE A 316 5.74 7.25 -35.44
C PHE A 316 6.35 6.20 -36.40
N THR A 317 6.21 6.40 -37.70
CA THR A 317 6.79 5.48 -38.69
C THR A 317 8.30 5.25 -38.49
N ASN A 318 9.06 6.28 -38.11
CA ASN A 318 10.49 6.15 -37.82
C ASN A 318 10.77 5.36 -36.53
N VAL A 319 9.89 5.41 -35.54
CA VAL A 319 9.98 4.59 -34.33
C VAL A 319 9.77 3.12 -34.71
N VAL A 320 8.69 2.82 -35.43
CA VAL A 320 8.39 1.45 -35.88
C VAL A 320 9.50 0.86 -36.73
N LYS A 321 10.03 1.63 -37.69
CA LYS A 321 11.17 1.18 -38.54
C LYS A 321 12.45 0.88 -37.76
N LYS A 322 12.59 1.40 -36.54
CA LYS A 322 13.71 1.14 -35.62
C LYS A 322 13.41 0.01 -34.64
N GLY A 323 12.30 -0.72 -34.83
CA GLY A 323 11.88 -1.81 -33.93
C GLY A 323 11.15 -1.34 -32.67
N GLY A 324 10.70 -0.08 -32.62
CA GLY A 324 9.83 0.42 -31.57
C GLY A 324 8.35 0.15 -31.86
N VAL A 325 7.48 0.55 -30.92
CA VAL A 325 6.04 0.29 -30.94
C VAL A 325 5.23 1.58 -30.88
N VAL A 326 3.97 1.50 -31.32
CA VAL A 326 2.97 2.54 -31.12
C VAL A 326 1.83 1.96 -30.29
N ARG A 327 1.64 2.52 -29.12
CA ARG A 327 0.56 2.17 -28.18
C ARG A 327 -0.50 3.24 -28.20
N ALA A 328 -1.76 2.83 -28.05
CA ALA A 328 -2.88 3.77 -28.02
C ALA A 328 -3.78 3.50 -26.81
N MET A 329 -4.45 4.55 -26.35
CA MET A 329 -5.37 4.49 -25.20
C MET A 329 -6.63 5.27 -25.50
N LYS A 330 -7.79 4.59 -25.47
CA LYS A 330 -9.10 5.19 -25.63
C LYS A 330 -9.59 5.82 -24.35
N VAL A 331 -10.06 7.07 -24.43
CA VAL A 331 -10.77 7.76 -23.36
C VAL A 331 -12.14 8.21 -23.86
N LYS A 332 -13.20 7.73 -23.22
CA LYS A 332 -14.57 7.99 -23.64
C LYS A 332 -15.02 9.39 -23.33
N GLY A 333 -15.75 10.00 -24.28
CA GLY A 333 -16.56 11.20 -24.04
C GLY A 333 -15.80 12.51 -23.81
N ILE A 334 -14.51 12.62 -24.14
CA ILE A 334 -13.67 13.77 -23.81
C ILE A 334 -13.30 14.67 -25.00
N VAL A 335 -13.87 14.47 -26.17
CA VAL A 335 -13.49 15.25 -27.39
C VAL A 335 -13.74 16.75 -27.24
N ASP A 336 -14.67 17.16 -26.36
CA ASP A 336 -15.01 18.56 -26.08
C ASP A 336 -14.22 19.14 -24.89
N GLN A 337 -13.24 18.44 -24.35
CA GLN A 337 -12.32 19.00 -23.37
C GLN A 337 -11.57 20.22 -23.94
N SER A 338 -11.18 21.13 -23.05
CA SER A 338 -10.49 22.34 -23.45
C SER A 338 -9.14 22.03 -24.10
N ARG A 339 -8.68 22.90 -25.02
CA ARG A 339 -7.33 22.79 -25.59
C ARG A 339 -6.26 22.71 -24.51
N LYS A 340 -6.43 23.45 -23.42
CA LYS A 340 -5.53 23.43 -22.27
C LYS A 340 -5.39 22.01 -21.68
N PHE A 341 -6.48 21.24 -21.57
CA PHE A 341 -6.43 19.87 -21.08
C PHE A 341 -5.47 19.00 -21.93
N PHE A 342 -5.57 19.09 -23.25
CA PHE A 342 -4.69 18.33 -24.14
C PHE A 342 -3.25 18.84 -24.06
N ASP A 343 -3.02 20.14 -23.99
CA ASP A 343 -1.70 20.74 -23.84
C ASP A 343 -1.04 20.29 -22.50
N ASP A 344 -1.79 20.33 -21.39
CA ASP A 344 -1.33 19.87 -20.07
C ASP A 344 -0.99 18.37 -20.07
N MET A 345 -1.75 17.53 -20.80
CA MET A 345 -1.45 16.11 -20.95
C MET A 345 -0.19 15.86 -21.78
N ILE A 346 0.07 16.67 -22.80
CA ILE A 346 1.31 16.61 -23.60
C ILE A 346 2.51 16.99 -22.72
N GLU A 347 2.40 18.07 -21.94
CA GLU A 347 3.46 18.47 -20.97
C GLU A 347 3.72 17.38 -19.95
N PHE A 348 2.68 16.77 -19.38
CA PHE A 348 2.83 15.65 -18.47
C PHE A 348 3.58 14.47 -19.12
N ALA A 349 3.15 14.05 -20.31
CA ALA A 349 3.82 12.96 -21.00
C ALA A 349 5.30 13.27 -21.28
N GLN A 350 5.64 14.52 -21.61
CA GLN A 350 7.03 14.96 -21.79
C GLN A 350 7.81 14.91 -20.47
N SER A 351 7.18 15.27 -19.35
CA SER A 351 7.83 15.22 -18.04
C SER A 351 8.21 13.80 -17.59
N VAL A 352 7.50 12.78 -18.11
CA VAL A 352 7.79 11.36 -17.86
C VAL A 352 8.59 10.69 -18.98
N GLY A 353 9.23 11.48 -19.87
CA GLY A 353 10.20 11.02 -20.84
C GLY A 353 9.66 10.81 -22.27
N SER A 354 8.38 11.10 -22.54
CA SER A 354 7.86 11.05 -23.91
C SER A 354 8.38 12.20 -24.76
N LYS A 355 8.56 11.96 -26.05
CA LYS A 355 8.86 13.02 -27.02
C LYS A 355 7.64 13.90 -27.38
N GLY A 356 6.45 13.43 -27.02
CA GLY A 356 5.16 14.07 -27.24
C GLY A 356 4.03 13.07 -27.04
N LEU A 357 2.80 13.57 -26.97
CA LEU A 357 1.59 12.76 -26.87
C LEU A 357 0.69 13.09 -28.05
N GLY A 358 0.57 12.18 -29.01
CA GLY A 358 -0.38 12.30 -30.11
C GLY A 358 -1.80 12.07 -29.61
N TYR A 359 -2.78 12.69 -30.25
CA TYR A 359 -4.19 12.35 -29.98
C TYR A 359 -5.06 12.53 -31.22
N ILE A 360 -6.14 11.76 -31.28
CA ILE A 360 -7.21 11.87 -32.28
C ILE A 360 -8.53 11.79 -31.53
N GLY A 361 -9.40 12.79 -31.70
CA GLY A 361 -10.77 12.80 -31.20
C GLY A 361 -11.78 12.69 -32.33
N TRP A 362 -12.86 11.96 -32.11
CA TRP A 362 -13.96 11.81 -33.06
C TRP A 362 -15.22 12.46 -32.51
N LYS A 363 -15.79 13.38 -33.28
CA LYS A 363 -17.08 13.99 -32.98
C LYS A 363 -17.99 13.81 -34.19
N ASP A 364 -18.90 12.86 -34.12
CA ASP A 364 -19.72 12.42 -35.24
C ASP A 364 -18.84 12.06 -36.46
N GLU A 365 -18.95 12.79 -37.57
CA GLU A 365 -18.13 12.61 -38.78
C GLU A 365 -16.85 13.46 -38.78
N GLU A 366 -16.69 14.37 -37.77
CA GLU A 366 -15.53 15.25 -37.68
C GLU A 366 -14.39 14.58 -36.90
N VAL A 367 -13.16 14.67 -37.44
CA VAL A 367 -11.94 14.22 -36.74
C VAL A 367 -11.14 15.43 -36.28
N ARG A 368 -10.95 15.55 -34.95
CA ARG A 368 -10.18 16.60 -34.30
C ARG A 368 -8.82 16.10 -33.87
N SER A 369 -7.78 16.52 -34.55
CA SER A 369 -6.44 15.97 -34.26
C SER A 369 -5.33 16.80 -34.92
N PRO A 370 -4.18 16.98 -34.25
CA PRO A 370 -2.99 17.53 -34.89
C PRO A 370 -2.32 16.54 -35.85
N ILE A 371 -2.58 15.23 -35.72
CA ILE A 371 -1.89 14.17 -36.48
C ILE A 371 -2.75 13.50 -37.55
N ALA A 372 -4.08 13.62 -37.52
CA ALA A 372 -4.98 12.95 -38.46
C ALA A 372 -4.72 13.31 -39.93
N LYS A 373 -4.20 14.50 -40.23
CA LYS A 373 -3.86 14.93 -41.58
C LYS A 373 -2.75 14.10 -42.26
N PHE A 374 -2.03 13.29 -41.48
CA PHE A 374 -0.98 12.39 -41.95
C PHE A 374 -1.46 10.95 -42.11
N LEU A 375 -2.75 10.68 -41.86
CA LEU A 375 -3.38 9.37 -41.93
C LEU A 375 -4.41 9.38 -43.06
N ASN A 376 -4.44 8.30 -43.85
CA ASN A 376 -5.51 8.11 -44.81
C ASN A 376 -6.78 7.55 -44.15
N ARG A 377 -7.87 7.44 -44.93
CA ARG A 377 -9.16 6.99 -44.42
C ARG A 377 -9.12 5.55 -43.90
N GLU A 378 -8.43 4.67 -44.59
CA GLU A 378 -8.31 3.26 -44.18
C GLU A 378 -7.60 3.13 -42.81
N GLN A 379 -6.55 3.93 -42.59
CA GLN A 379 -5.82 3.98 -41.33
C GLN A 379 -6.67 4.53 -40.17
N LEU A 380 -7.46 5.58 -40.45
CA LEU A 380 -8.40 6.14 -39.45
C LEU A 380 -9.52 5.14 -39.11
N ASP A 381 -10.05 4.42 -40.11
CA ASP A 381 -11.07 3.39 -39.93
C ASP A 381 -10.49 2.17 -39.18
N ALA A 382 -9.25 1.80 -39.46
CA ALA A 382 -8.53 0.76 -38.70
C ALA A 382 -8.33 1.12 -37.23
N LEU A 383 -7.96 2.38 -36.93
CA LEU A 383 -7.86 2.87 -35.55
C LEU A 383 -9.20 2.84 -34.83
N LYS A 384 -10.27 3.28 -35.51
CA LYS A 384 -11.64 3.19 -34.96
C LYS A 384 -12.02 1.76 -34.60
N ALA A 385 -11.76 0.81 -35.49
CA ALA A 385 -12.06 -0.58 -35.27
C ALA A 385 -11.21 -1.20 -34.16
N ALA A 386 -9.88 -0.92 -34.14
CA ALA A 386 -8.97 -1.47 -33.14
C ALA A 386 -9.28 -0.99 -31.71
N ALA A 387 -9.74 0.24 -31.57
CA ALA A 387 -10.05 0.85 -30.28
C ALA A 387 -11.58 0.87 -29.98
N ASP A 388 -12.41 0.35 -30.83
CA ASP A 388 -13.89 0.41 -30.66
C ASP A 388 -14.35 1.84 -30.37
N ILE A 389 -13.99 2.78 -31.24
CA ILE A 389 -14.21 4.23 -31.05
C ILE A 389 -15.68 4.60 -31.33
N GLU A 390 -16.29 5.27 -30.38
CA GLU A 390 -17.60 5.90 -30.48
C GLU A 390 -17.48 7.42 -30.69
N SER A 391 -18.61 8.07 -31.00
CA SER A 391 -18.65 9.55 -31.05
C SER A 391 -18.32 10.13 -29.68
N SER A 392 -17.53 11.19 -29.68
CA SER A 392 -16.98 11.89 -28.51
C SER A 392 -15.77 11.25 -27.83
N ASP A 393 -15.24 10.11 -28.33
CA ASP A 393 -14.04 9.47 -27.81
C ASP A 393 -12.76 10.15 -28.33
N VAL A 394 -11.71 10.00 -27.53
CA VAL A 394 -10.35 10.42 -27.88
C VAL A 394 -9.41 9.25 -27.71
N LEU A 395 -8.53 9.07 -28.68
CA LEU A 395 -7.44 8.09 -28.66
C LEU A 395 -6.12 8.83 -28.49
N PHE A 396 -5.39 8.56 -27.40
CA PHE A 396 -4.04 9.06 -27.19
C PHE A 396 -3.02 8.06 -27.67
N PHE A 397 -1.86 8.54 -28.14
CA PHE A 397 -0.82 7.71 -28.76
C PHE A 397 0.54 7.96 -28.14
N ILE A 398 1.27 6.88 -27.90
CA ILE A 398 2.64 6.86 -27.40
C ILE A 398 3.48 6.03 -28.36
N ALA A 399 4.63 6.55 -28.78
CA ALA A 399 5.52 5.85 -29.70
C ALA A 399 6.96 5.92 -29.21
N ASP A 400 7.51 4.79 -28.79
CA ASP A 400 8.93 4.64 -28.41
C ASP A 400 9.35 3.15 -28.47
N LYS A 401 10.55 2.82 -27.93
CA LYS A 401 10.91 1.43 -27.62
C LYS A 401 9.87 0.82 -26.68
N GLU A 402 9.67 -0.48 -26.74
CA GLU A 402 8.59 -1.16 -26.01
C GLU A 402 8.60 -0.85 -24.51
N LYS A 403 9.73 -1.01 -23.82
CA LYS A 403 9.88 -0.72 -22.40
C LYS A 403 9.49 0.73 -22.06
N GLN A 404 10.05 1.69 -22.82
CA GLN A 404 9.75 3.11 -22.62
C GLN A 404 8.29 3.45 -22.92
N ALA A 405 7.70 2.83 -23.96
CA ALA A 405 6.29 3.01 -24.30
C ALA A 405 5.37 2.47 -23.20
N CYS A 406 5.73 1.36 -22.53
CA CYS A 406 5.03 0.84 -21.36
C CYS A 406 5.10 1.82 -20.20
N GLU A 407 6.30 2.27 -19.80
CA GLU A 407 6.49 3.19 -18.67
C GLU A 407 5.70 4.51 -18.85
N ILE A 408 5.82 5.12 -20.04
CA ILE A 408 5.05 6.34 -20.38
C ILE A 408 3.56 6.03 -20.41
N GLY A 409 3.17 4.89 -20.98
CA GLY A 409 1.77 4.47 -21.08
C GLY A 409 1.11 4.30 -19.72
N ALA A 410 1.80 3.67 -18.79
CA ALA A 410 1.33 3.53 -17.41
C ALA A 410 1.16 4.89 -16.73
N ALA A 411 2.15 5.78 -16.85
CA ALA A 411 2.09 7.12 -16.27
C ALA A 411 0.92 7.94 -16.86
N VAL A 412 0.77 7.99 -18.17
CA VAL A 412 -0.32 8.71 -18.86
C VAL A 412 -1.68 8.11 -18.51
N ARG A 413 -1.79 6.78 -18.42
CA ARG A 413 -3.01 6.07 -18.00
C ARG A 413 -3.43 6.49 -16.60
N ASN A 414 -2.51 6.51 -15.66
CA ASN A 414 -2.78 6.87 -14.27
C ASN A 414 -3.19 8.35 -14.16
N GLU A 415 -2.48 9.24 -14.83
CA GLU A 415 -2.78 10.68 -14.84
C GLU A 415 -4.17 10.98 -15.44
N LEU A 416 -4.52 10.35 -16.57
CA LEU A 416 -5.85 10.45 -17.16
C LEU A 416 -6.93 9.93 -16.21
N GLY A 417 -6.66 8.80 -15.54
CA GLY A 417 -7.59 8.23 -14.56
C GLY A 417 -7.90 9.18 -13.40
N VAL A 418 -6.88 9.88 -12.91
CA VAL A 418 -7.01 10.86 -11.82
C VAL A 418 -7.68 12.14 -12.31
N ARG A 419 -7.18 12.75 -13.38
CA ARG A 419 -7.73 14.04 -13.89
C ARG A 419 -9.18 13.97 -14.33
N LEU A 420 -9.59 12.82 -14.82
CA LEU A 420 -10.95 12.61 -15.31
C LEU A 420 -11.85 11.88 -14.28
N GLU A 421 -11.36 11.66 -13.05
CA GLU A 421 -12.08 11.01 -11.96
C GLU A 421 -12.65 9.62 -12.36
N LEU A 422 -11.88 8.86 -13.16
CA LEU A 422 -12.32 7.58 -13.69
C LEU A 422 -12.13 6.40 -12.72
N LEU A 423 -11.36 6.59 -11.66
CA LEU A 423 -11.09 5.51 -10.70
C LEU A 423 -12.36 5.13 -9.95
N GLU A 424 -12.66 3.83 -9.89
CA GLU A 424 -13.76 3.34 -9.07
C GLU A 424 -13.56 3.75 -7.61
N PRO A 425 -14.50 4.54 -7.03
CA PRO A 425 -14.37 4.99 -5.66
C PRO A 425 -14.66 3.85 -4.67
N ASN A 426 -14.06 3.93 -3.47
CA ASN A 426 -14.30 3.00 -2.36
C ASN A 426 -14.20 1.54 -2.79
N ALA A 427 -13.10 1.20 -3.46
CA ALA A 427 -12.86 -0.16 -3.94
C ALA A 427 -11.42 -0.62 -3.72
N TYR A 428 -11.27 -1.89 -3.37
CA TYR A 428 -10.00 -2.62 -3.42
C TYR A 428 -10.10 -3.65 -4.54
N ARG A 429 -9.32 -3.46 -5.61
CA ARG A 429 -9.29 -4.30 -6.79
C ARG A 429 -8.00 -5.10 -6.83
N PHE A 430 -8.13 -6.40 -6.59
CA PHE A 430 -7.02 -7.34 -6.59
C PHE A 430 -6.87 -8.04 -7.93
N CYS A 431 -5.63 -8.33 -8.29
CA CYS A 431 -5.29 -9.28 -9.33
C CYS A 431 -3.98 -10.01 -8.99
N TRP A 432 -3.79 -11.16 -9.63
CA TRP A 432 -2.50 -11.83 -9.72
C TRP A 432 -1.84 -11.46 -11.04
N ILE A 433 -0.57 -11.10 -10.99
CA ILE A 433 0.27 -11.08 -12.17
C ILE A 433 1.02 -12.41 -12.19
N VAL A 434 0.90 -13.14 -13.29
CA VAL A 434 1.41 -14.50 -13.45
C VAL A 434 2.25 -14.63 -14.71
N ASP A 435 2.88 -15.79 -14.91
CA ASP A 435 3.62 -16.10 -16.13
C ASP A 435 4.72 -15.09 -16.45
N TYR A 436 5.52 -14.77 -15.43
CA TYR A 436 6.69 -13.91 -15.60
C TYR A 436 7.72 -14.55 -16.54
N PRO A 437 8.41 -13.78 -17.40
CA PRO A 437 9.53 -14.29 -18.14
C PRO A 437 10.63 -14.75 -17.17
N MET A 438 11.25 -15.90 -17.42
CA MET A 438 12.36 -16.38 -16.63
C MET A 438 13.66 -15.63 -16.96
N PHE A 439 13.83 -15.28 -18.21
CA PHE A 439 14.99 -14.59 -18.75
C PHE A 439 14.59 -13.33 -19.49
N GLU A 440 15.48 -12.37 -19.51
CA GLU A 440 15.38 -11.16 -20.32
C GLU A 440 16.73 -10.85 -21.01
N ARG A 441 16.71 -9.97 -21.97
CA ARG A 441 17.91 -9.49 -22.64
C ARG A 441 18.31 -8.14 -22.05
N ASP A 442 19.48 -8.08 -21.41
CA ASP A 442 20.06 -6.82 -20.97
C ASP A 442 20.28 -5.87 -22.15
N GLU A 443 19.70 -4.69 -22.09
CA GLU A 443 19.73 -3.72 -23.19
C GLU A 443 21.15 -3.17 -23.47
N THR A 444 22.03 -3.22 -22.48
CA THR A 444 23.38 -2.64 -22.54
C THR A 444 24.38 -3.66 -23.08
N THR A 445 24.34 -4.87 -22.55
CA THR A 445 25.28 -5.93 -22.86
C THR A 445 24.80 -6.86 -24.00
N GLY A 446 23.47 -6.90 -24.22
CA GLY A 446 22.79 -7.82 -25.13
C GLY A 446 22.77 -9.27 -24.65
N LYS A 447 23.27 -9.55 -23.45
CA LYS A 447 23.29 -10.89 -22.86
C LYS A 447 21.92 -11.29 -22.32
N ILE A 448 21.70 -12.59 -22.26
CA ILE A 448 20.55 -13.16 -21.57
C ILE A 448 20.90 -13.23 -20.09
N GLU A 449 19.98 -12.78 -19.24
CA GLU A 449 20.08 -12.86 -17.79
C GLU A 449 18.71 -13.16 -17.18
N PHE A 450 18.67 -13.53 -15.90
CA PHE A 450 17.40 -13.74 -15.21
C PHE A 450 16.63 -12.43 -15.08
N SER A 451 15.33 -12.49 -15.40
CA SER A 451 14.47 -11.30 -15.37
C SER A 451 14.18 -10.82 -13.94
N HIS A 452 13.58 -11.66 -13.10
CA HIS A 452 13.13 -11.27 -11.76
C HIS A 452 13.71 -12.16 -10.66
N ASN A 453 13.37 -13.45 -10.66
CA ASN A 453 13.76 -14.38 -9.60
C ASN A 453 14.38 -15.67 -10.20
N PRO A 454 15.71 -15.83 -10.10
CA PRO A 454 16.39 -16.99 -10.67
C PRO A 454 16.02 -18.32 -10.01
N PHE A 455 15.42 -18.29 -8.81
CA PHE A 455 15.10 -19.48 -8.03
C PHE A 455 13.68 -20.01 -8.28
N SER A 456 12.94 -19.41 -9.20
CA SER A 456 11.63 -19.90 -9.64
C SER A 456 11.78 -21.14 -10.52
N MET A 457 10.82 -22.07 -10.45
CA MET A 457 10.75 -23.20 -11.36
C MET A 457 10.33 -22.72 -12.76
N PRO A 458 11.10 -23.07 -13.82
CA PRO A 458 10.67 -22.78 -15.18
C PRO A 458 9.43 -23.61 -15.54
N GLN A 459 8.49 -22.99 -16.26
CA GLN A 459 7.35 -23.72 -16.83
C GLN A 459 7.80 -24.64 -17.95
N GLY A 460 7.50 -25.92 -17.82
CA GLY A 460 8.00 -26.99 -18.70
C GLY A 460 9.36 -27.55 -18.28
N GLU A 461 9.88 -27.14 -17.12
CA GLU A 461 11.05 -27.70 -16.45
C GLU A 461 12.28 -27.84 -17.39
N MET A 462 12.97 -28.99 -17.33
CA MET A 462 14.17 -29.28 -18.13
C MET A 462 13.91 -29.23 -19.64
N GLU A 463 12.76 -29.73 -20.08
CA GLU A 463 12.41 -29.73 -21.52
C GLU A 463 12.36 -28.32 -22.09
N ALA A 464 11.80 -27.37 -21.33
CA ALA A 464 11.74 -25.98 -21.76
C ALA A 464 13.14 -25.35 -21.87
N LEU A 465 14.05 -25.64 -20.91
CA LEU A 465 15.42 -25.13 -20.93
C LEU A 465 16.28 -25.72 -22.08
N GLU A 466 15.93 -26.92 -22.55
CA GLU A 466 16.67 -27.60 -23.64
C GLU A 466 16.14 -27.28 -25.04
N THR A 467 14.85 -26.92 -25.15
CA THR A 467 14.18 -26.86 -26.46
C THR A 467 13.65 -25.51 -26.88
N LYS A 468 13.39 -24.59 -25.93
CA LYS A 468 12.83 -23.26 -26.22
C LYS A 468 13.92 -22.20 -26.31
N ASP A 469 13.61 -21.08 -26.98
CA ASP A 469 14.38 -19.85 -26.83
C ASP A 469 14.30 -19.40 -25.36
N PRO A 470 15.41 -19.08 -24.69
CA PRO A 470 15.39 -18.61 -23.32
C PRO A 470 14.40 -17.46 -23.04
N LEU A 471 14.21 -16.54 -24.01
CA LEU A 471 13.28 -15.42 -23.88
C LEU A 471 11.79 -15.82 -23.94
N ASP A 472 11.50 -17.06 -24.35
CA ASP A 472 10.14 -17.61 -24.37
C ASP A 472 9.83 -18.51 -23.17
N ILE A 473 10.79 -18.72 -22.27
CA ILE A 473 10.61 -19.52 -21.07
C ILE A 473 9.96 -18.67 -20.00
N LEU A 474 8.82 -19.15 -19.49
CA LEU A 474 8.10 -18.53 -18.37
C LEU A 474 8.50 -19.21 -17.06
N ALA A 475 8.41 -18.47 -15.95
CA ALA A 475 8.61 -18.96 -14.61
C ALA A 475 7.28 -19.08 -13.86
N TRP A 476 7.19 -20.04 -12.93
CA TRP A 476 6.12 -20.11 -11.95
C TRP A 476 6.32 -19.05 -10.86
N GLN A 477 6.34 -17.79 -11.29
CA GLN A 477 6.42 -16.62 -10.43
C GLN A 477 5.12 -15.84 -10.52
N TYR A 478 4.74 -15.20 -9.41
CA TYR A 478 3.49 -14.46 -9.30
C TYR A 478 3.60 -13.34 -8.27
N ASP A 479 2.87 -12.26 -8.53
CA ASP A 479 2.69 -11.15 -7.60
C ASP A 479 1.19 -10.91 -7.40
N ILE A 480 0.79 -10.62 -6.15
CA ILE A 480 -0.55 -10.10 -5.88
C ILE A 480 -0.52 -8.59 -5.82
N VAL A 481 -1.38 -7.97 -6.60
CA VAL A 481 -1.48 -6.51 -6.74
C VAL A 481 -2.85 -6.04 -6.29
N CYS A 482 -2.88 -4.90 -5.60
CA CYS A 482 -4.11 -4.21 -5.24
C CYS A 482 -3.97 -2.71 -5.48
N ASN A 483 -4.87 -2.14 -6.28
CA ASN A 483 -4.94 -0.69 -6.53
C ASN A 483 -3.60 -0.06 -6.96
N GLY A 484 -2.80 -0.76 -7.76
CA GLY A 484 -1.50 -0.28 -8.23
C GLY A 484 -0.32 -0.56 -7.29
N TYR A 485 -0.54 -1.28 -6.20
CA TYR A 485 0.51 -1.67 -5.25
C TYR A 485 0.72 -3.19 -5.28
N GLU A 486 1.98 -3.60 -5.43
CA GLU A 486 2.40 -4.98 -5.15
C GLU A 486 2.32 -5.21 -3.64
N LEU A 487 1.44 -6.11 -3.23
CA LEU A 487 1.28 -6.46 -1.82
C LEU A 487 2.20 -7.62 -1.42
N SER A 488 2.46 -8.54 -2.33
CA SER A 488 3.32 -9.70 -2.12
C SER A 488 3.82 -10.23 -3.44
N SER A 489 4.97 -10.89 -3.38
CA SER A 489 5.61 -11.62 -4.45
C SER A 489 5.89 -13.05 -4.01
N GLY A 490 5.83 -14.00 -4.94
CA GLY A 490 6.10 -15.40 -4.67
C GLY A 490 6.46 -16.20 -5.91
N ALA A 491 6.84 -17.46 -5.69
CA ALA A 491 7.14 -18.40 -6.75
C ALA A 491 7.00 -19.85 -6.28
N ILE A 492 6.71 -20.75 -7.21
CA ILE A 492 7.03 -22.17 -7.00
C ILE A 492 8.53 -22.32 -7.17
N ARG A 493 9.21 -22.70 -6.08
CA ARG A 493 10.67 -22.74 -6.05
C ARG A 493 11.23 -23.90 -6.85
N ASN A 494 12.33 -23.64 -7.55
CA ASN A 494 13.08 -24.69 -8.21
C ASN A 494 13.82 -25.53 -7.16
N HIS A 495 13.30 -26.73 -6.90
CA HIS A 495 13.82 -27.69 -5.92
C HIS A 495 14.72 -28.76 -6.58
N ARG A 496 14.94 -28.69 -7.91
CA ARG A 496 15.73 -29.64 -8.68
C ARG A 496 17.09 -29.06 -9.04
N PRO A 497 18.19 -29.60 -8.49
CA PRO A 497 19.54 -29.09 -8.78
C PRO A 497 19.93 -29.15 -10.26
N ASP A 498 19.54 -30.20 -10.96
CA ASP A 498 19.80 -30.38 -12.39
C ASP A 498 19.17 -29.25 -13.23
N ILE A 499 17.91 -28.90 -12.97
CA ILE A 499 17.20 -27.78 -13.62
C ILE A 499 17.86 -26.45 -13.25
N MET A 500 18.26 -26.28 -11.97
CA MET A 500 18.89 -25.04 -11.52
C MET A 500 20.25 -24.82 -12.23
N TYR A 501 21.11 -25.84 -12.28
CA TYR A 501 22.38 -25.75 -13.00
C TYR A 501 22.15 -25.43 -14.46
N LYS A 502 21.19 -26.09 -15.11
CA LYS A 502 20.88 -25.84 -16.53
C LYS A 502 20.40 -24.42 -16.78
N ALA A 503 19.55 -23.87 -15.87
CA ALA A 503 19.07 -22.49 -15.97
C ALA A 503 20.21 -21.45 -15.86
N PHE A 504 21.23 -21.73 -15.04
CA PHE A 504 22.39 -20.85 -14.89
C PHE A 504 23.43 -21.01 -16.03
N GLU A 505 23.33 -22.06 -16.84
CA GLU A 505 24.18 -22.25 -18.03
C GLU A 505 23.72 -21.44 -19.25
N LEU A 506 22.42 -21.07 -19.29
CA LEU A 506 21.81 -20.32 -20.40
C LEU A 506 22.11 -18.82 -20.28
#